data_a388a564fbf900d048fcad06146c4ce8
#
_entry.id   a388a564fbf900d048fcad06146c4ce8
#
_cell.length_a   1.000
_cell.length_b   1.000
_cell.length_c   1.000
_cell.angle_alpha   90.00
_cell.angle_beta   90.00
_cell.angle_gamma   90.00
#
_symmetry.space_group_name_H-M   'P 1'
#
loop_
_entity.id
_entity.type
_entity.pdbx_description
1 polymer ?
#
loop_
_entity_poly.entity_id
_entity_poly.type
_entity_poly.pdbx_seq_one_letter_code
_entity_poly.pdbx_strand_id
1 'polypeptide(L)'
;MIRRIYELSSFFRSVIEDAVIDRNLTVTPFLSYPRGCCDMGSELLAQYLFENNIETEMINGTSKMDNSHHVWLCTKDEITIDITADQFNGQEGMPSNIEPIIVGNEAPIHKIFSYERIIEKPICLMHPIYQDVDWTNVRECKLCEAYHILLDKYL
;
A
#
# COMPACT_ATOMS: atom_id res chain seq x y z
N MET A 1 -6.45 -16.03 10.17
CA MET A 1 -6.64 -14.73 9.48
C MET A 1 -5.30 -14.05 9.18
N ILE A 2 -4.49 -13.70 10.18
CA ILE A 2 -3.20 -13.00 10.02
C ILE A 2 -2.28 -13.70 9.00
N ARG A 3 -2.09 -15.02 9.12
CA ARG A 3 -1.25 -15.79 8.19
C ARG A 3 -1.70 -15.63 6.73
N ARG A 4 -3.02 -15.71 6.46
CA ARG A 4 -3.57 -15.53 5.12
C ARG A 4 -3.31 -14.12 4.59
N ILE A 5 -3.51 -13.10 5.43
CA ILE A 5 -3.22 -11.70 5.05
C ILE A 5 -1.74 -11.54 4.72
N TYR A 6 -0.86 -12.12 5.54
CA TYR A 6 0.58 -12.09 5.30
C TYR A 6 0.96 -12.74 3.96
N GLU A 7 0.42 -13.93 3.68
CA GLU A 7 0.68 -14.66 2.42
C GLU A 7 0.22 -13.85 1.21
N LEU A 8 -0.99 -13.26 1.26
CA LEU A 8 -1.52 -12.41 0.18
C LEU A 8 -0.70 -11.13 0.00
N SER A 9 -0.37 -10.45 1.10
CA SER A 9 0.40 -9.21 1.05
C SER A 9 1.83 -9.44 0.54
N SER A 10 2.47 -10.54 0.97
CA SER A 10 3.80 -10.92 0.51
C SER A 10 3.80 -11.26 -0.99
N PHE A 11 2.81 -12.03 -1.42
CA PHE A 11 2.65 -12.34 -2.84
C PHE A 11 2.43 -11.07 -3.67
N PHE A 12 1.51 -10.19 -3.23
CA PHE A 12 1.21 -8.97 -3.96
C PHE A 12 2.42 -8.03 -4.04
N ARG A 13 3.19 -7.91 -2.96
CA ARG A 13 4.44 -7.16 -2.99
C ARG A 13 5.43 -7.74 -4.00
N SER A 14 5.62 -9.07 -4.04
CA SER A 14 6.51 -9.69 -5.01
C SER A 14 6.05 -9.44 -6.45
N VAL A 15 4.75 -9.42 -6.69
CA VAL A 15 4.16 -9.07 -7.99
C VAL A 15 4.51 -7.64 -8.41
N ILE A 16 4.42 -6.67 -7.49
CA ILE A 16 4.85 -5.28 -7.77
C ILE A 16 6.35 -5.23 -8.10
N GLU A 17 7.18 -5.89 -7.29
CA GLU A 17 8.63 -5.91 -7.47
C GLU A 17 9.02 -6.52 -8.82
N ASP A 18 8.43 -7.64 -9.19
CA ASP A 18 8.65 -8.28 -10.50
C ASP A 18 8.21 -7.37 -11.65
N ALA A 19 7.03 -6.75 -11.55
CA ALA A 19 6.52 -5.84 -12.57
C ALA A 19 7.41 -4.60 -12.75
N VAL A 20 8.04 -4.11 -11.68
CA VAL A 20 9.01 -3.01 -11.73
C VAL A 20 10.31 -3.47 -12.39
N ILE A 21 10.84 -4.63 -12.00
CA ILE A 21 12.07 -5.22 -12.56
C ILE A 21 11.91 -5.47 -14.06
N ASP A 22 10.77 -6.03 -14.46
CA ASP A 22 10.44 -6.34 -15.86
C ASP A 22 10.13 -5.08 -16.69
N ARG A 23 10.10 -3.92 -16.06
CA ARG A 23 9.71 -2.63 -16.67
C ARG A 23 8.29 -2.64 -17.26
N ASN A 24 7.40 -3.45 -16.70
CA ASN A 24 5.98 -3.46 -17.07
C ASN A 24 5.19 -2.42 -16.27
N LEU A 25 5.57 -2.19 -15.00
CA LEU A 25 4.97 -1.18 -14.15
C LEU A 25 5.82 0.09 -14.16
N THR A 26 5.50 0.99 -15.08
CA THR A 26 6.22 2.26 -15.28
C THR A 26 5.49 3.49 -14.76
N VAL A 27 4.32 3.29 -14.18
CA VAL A 27 3.53 4.37 -13.58
C VAL A 27 4.29 4.95 -12.38
N THR A 28 4.48 6.26 -12.40
CA THR A 28 5.06 6.97 -11.25
C THR A 28 4.09 6.90 -10.07
N PRO A 29 4.50 6.55 -8.85
CA PRO A 29 5.88 6.53 -8.32
C PRO A 29 6.58 5.16 -8.36
N PHE A 30 5.99 4.10 -8.92
CA PHE A 30 6.50 2.72 -8.82
C PHE A 30 7.92 2.52 -9.38
N LEU A 31 8.41 3.42 -10.20
CA LEU A 31 9.81 3.39 -10.68
C LEU A 31 10.87 3.40 -9.56
N SER A 32 10.49 3.88 -8.36
CA SER A 32 11.37 3.95 -7.20
C SER A 32 10.90 3.06 -6.05
N TYR A 33 10.05 2.06 -6.34
CA TYR A 33 9.47 1.19 -5.33
C TYR A 33 10.53 0.61 -4.36
N PRO A 34 10.28 0.59 -3.04
CA PRO A 34 9.06 1.03 -2.33
C PRO A 34 8.98 2.54 -2.02
N ARG A 35 10.01 3.32 -2.36
CA ARG A 35 10.08 4.75 -2.01
C ARG A 35 8.99 5.56 -2.69
N GLY A 36 8.25 6.33 -1.87
CA GLY A 36 7.16 7.19 -2.34
C GLY A 36 5.92 6.42 -2.82
N CYS A 37 5.84 5.12 -2.55
CA CYS A 37 4.76 4.26 -3.02
C CYS A 37 3.76 3.88 -1.93
N CYS A 38 3.88 4.40 -0.71
CA CYS A 38 3.02 3.99 0.40
C CYS A 38 1.53 4.22 0.11
N ASP A 39 1.17 5.33 -0.48
CA ASP A 39 -0.20 5.66 -0.82
C ASP A 39 -0.74 4.75 -1.95
N MET A 40 -0.16 4.82 -3.13
CA MET A 40 -0.62 4.01 -4.27
C MET A 40 -0.44 2.51 -4.05
N GLY A 41 0.63 2.09 -3.40
CA GLY A 41 0.87 0.68 -3.06
C GLY A 41 -0.18 0.13 -2.09
N SER A 42 -0.58 0.93 -1.10
CA SER A 42 -1.67 0.57 -0.18
C SER A 42 -3.02 0.50 -0.88
N GLU A 43 -3.34 1.43 -1.77
CA GLU A 43 -4.58 1.40 -2.57
C GLU A 43 -4.67 0.14 -3.43
N LEU A 44 -3.60 -0.20 -4.15
CA LEU A 44 -3.57 -1.40 -4.99
C LEU A 44 -3.67 -2.68 -4.15
N LEU A 45 -2.98 -2.74 -3.02
CA LEU A 45 -3.09 -3.86 -2.09
C LEU A 45 -4.51 -3.97 -1.51
N ALA A 46 -5.12 -2.85 -1.14
CA ALA A 46 -6.50 -2.84 -0.63
C ALA A 46 -7.48 -3.44 -1.64
N GLN A 47 -7.33 -3.12 -2.91
CA GLN A 47 -8.12 -3.70 -3.99
C GLN A 47 -7.91 -5.21 -4.08
N TYR A 48 -6.66 -5.65 -4.10
CA TYR A 48 -6.33 -7.08 -4.16
C TYR A 48 -6.87 -7.86 -2.94
N LEU A 49 -6.74 -7.29 -1.75
CA LEU A 49 -7.28 -7.87 -0.53
C LEU A 49 -8.81 -7.93 -0.55
N PHE A 50 -9.47 -6.89 -1.04
CA PHE A 50 -10.93 -6.85 -1.21
C PHE A 50 -11.43 -7.97 -2.13
N GLU A 51 -10.77 -8.21 -3.25
CA GLU A 51 -11.08 -9.32 -4.16
C GLU A 51 -10.88 -10.69 -3.52
N ASN A 52 -10.05 -10.74 -2.46
CA ASN A 52 -9.86 -11.92 -1.62
C ASN A 52 -10.74 -11.95 -0.37
N ASN A 53 -11.81 -11.14 -0.32
CA ASN A 53 -12.77 -11.00 0.77
C ASN A 53 -12.15 -10.49 2.09
N ILE A 54 -11.17 -9.60 2.00
CA ILE A 54 -10.57 -8.91 3.14
C ILE A 54 -10.76 -7.41 2.97
N GLU A 55 -11.66 -6.85 3.77
CA GLU A 55 -11.89 -5.40 3.80
C GLU A 55 -10.83 -4.70 4.65
N THR A 56 -10.35 -3.58 4.16
CA THR A 56 -9.35 -2.75 4.82
C THR A 56 -9.74 -1.27 4.78
N GLU A 57 -9.15 -0.51 5.68
CA GLU A 57 -9.17 0.94 5.70
C GLU A 57 -7.74 1.45 5.55
N MET A 58 -7.57 2.60 4.91
CA MET A 58 -6.27 3.26 4.82
C MET A 58 -6.02 4.11 6.05
N ILE A 59 -4.85 3.98 6.61
CA ILE A 59 -4.35 4.84 7.67
C ILE A 59 -3.34 5.80 7.08
N ASN A 60 -3.63 7.09 7.16
CA ASN A 60 -2.73 8.14 6.73
C ASN A 60 -2.13 8.79 7.99
N GLY A 61 -0.88 8.48 8.27
CA GLY A 61 -0.16 8.99 9.43
C GLY A 61 0.75 10.16 9.06
N THR A 62 0.77 11.17 9.90
CA THR A 62 1.66 12.32 9.77
C THR A 62 2.57 12.38 11.00
N SER A 63 3.87 12.56 10.77
CA SER A 63 4.84 12.80 11.84
C SER A 63 4.89 14.28 12.20
N LYS A 64 4.77 14.58 13.49
CA LYS A 64 4.97 15.96 13.99
C LYS A 64 6.44 16.41 14.00
N MET A 65 7.37 15.48 13.87
CA MET A 65 8.80 15.79 13.90
C MET A 65 9.26 16.52 12.64
N ASP A 66 8.76 16.08 11.48
CA ASP A 66 9.24 16.53 10.18
C ASP A 66 8.14 16.70 9.13
N ASN A 67 6.86 16.57 9.53
CA ASN A 67 5.69 16.57 8.66
C ASN A 67 5.70 15.50 7.55
N SER A 68 6.54 14.48 7.66
CA SER A 68 6.50 13.36 6.73
C SER A 68 5.21 12.57 6.89
N HIS A 69 4.82 11.90 5.81
CA HIS A 69 3.60 11.09 5.74
C HIS A 69 3.94 9.64 5.47
N HIS A 70 3.11 8.75 5.99
CA HIS A 70 3.12 7.35 5.65
C HIS A 70 1.71 6.80 5.60
N VAL A 71 1.45 5.90 4.63
CA VAL A 71 0.14 5.28 4.43
C VAL A 71 0.30 3.77 4.53
N TRP A 72 -0.60 3.14 5.26
CA TRP A 72 -0.71 1.69 5.39
C TRP A 72 -2.17 1.29 5.51
N LEU A 73 -2.44 0.01 5.60
CA LEU A 73 -3.79 -0.53 5.75
C LEU A 73 -4.03 -1.06 7.15
N CYS A 74 -5.29 -1.09 7.53
CA CYS A 74 -5.77 -1.69 8.76
C CYS A 74 -7.09 -2.41 8.49
N THR A 75 -7.30 -3.59 9.06
CA THR A 75 -8.60 -4.25 9.06
C THR A 75 -9.48 -3.73 10.18
N LYS A 76 -10.78 -4.09 10.17
CA LYS A 76 -11.71 -3.80 11.28
C LYS A 76 -11.28 -4.43 12.60
N ASP A 77 -10.53 -5.54 12.55
CA ASP A 77 -9.98 -6.23 13.72
C ASP A 77 -8.61 -5.67 14.13
N GLU A 78 -8.28 -4.46 13.70
CA GLU A 78 -7.04 -3.75 14.03
C GLU A 78 -5.75 -4.46 13.58
N ILE A 79 -5.83 -5.29 12.53
CA ILE A 79 -4.64 -5.88 11.92
C ILE A 79 -3.99 -4.86 10.99
N THR A 80 -2.82 -4.40 11.35
CA THR A 80 -1.97 -3.54 10.51
C THR A 80 -1.40 -4.32 9.34
N ILE A 81 -1.41 -3.73 8.15
CA ILE A 81 -0.88 -4.32 6.92
C ILE A 81 -0.08 -3.25 6.18
N ASP A 82 1.23 -3.46 6.05
CA ASP A 82 2.12 -2.52 5.38
C ASP A 82 3.14 -3.27 4.53
N ILE A 83 3.23 -2.90 3.26
CA ILE A 83 4.15 -3.49 2.28
C ILE A 83 5.19 -2.49 1.76
N THR A 84 5.32 -1.34 2.43
CA THR A 84 6.23 -0.27 1.99
C THR A 84 6.99 0.40 3.14
N ALA A 85 6.83 -0.07 4.37
CA ALA A 85 7.48 0.53 5.54
C ALA A 85 9.01 0.55 5.44
N ASP A 86 9.59 -0.44 4.80
CA ASP A 86 11.04 -0.56 4.60
C ASP A 86 11.65 0.57 3.73
N GLN A 87 10.81 1.40 3.08
CA GLN A 87 11.27 2.61 2.39
C GLN A 87 12.02 3.58 3.33
N PHE A 88 11.78 3.49 4.63
CA PHE A 88 12.40 4.33 5.65
C PHE A 88 13.70 3.75 6.21
N ASN A 89 14.11 2.57 5.81
CA ASN A 89 15.39 1.98 6.23
C ASN A 89 16.56 2.90 5.88
N GLY A 90 17.43 3.13 6.88
CA GLY A 90 18.61 3.99 6.74
C GLY A 90 18.34 5.49 6.81
N GLN A 91 17.10 5.93 7.04
CA GLN A 91 16.80 7.33 7.27
C GLN A 91 17.04 7.70 8.74
N GLU A 92 17.59 8.90 8.95
CA GLU A 92 17.84 9.42 10.30
C GLU A 92 16.54 9.55 11.10
N GLY A 93 16.56 9.12 12.36
CA GLY A 93 15.39 9.17 13.25
C GLY A 93 14.37 8.05 13.03
N MET A 94 14.59 7.17 12.06
CA MET A 94 13.73 6.02 11.80
C MET A 94 14.25 4.75 12.48
N PRO A 95 13.37 3.79 12.81
CA PRO A 95 13.80 2.47 13.29
C PRO A 95 14.74 1.81 12.29
N SER A 96 15.66 0.99 12.79
CA SER A 96 16.51 0.14 11.96
C SER A 96 15.85 -1.20 11.67
N ASN A 97 16.21 -1.81 10.54
CA ASN A 97 15.74 -3.15 10.15
C ASN A 97 14.21 -3.26 10.07
N ILE A 98 13.60 -2.31 9.38
CA ILE A 98 12.16 -2.35 9.12
C ILE A 98 11.88 -3.47 8.11
N GLU A 99 10.98 -4.37 8.48
CA GLU A 99 10.59 -5.50 7.62
C GLU A 99 9.85 -5.01 6.36
N PRO A 100 10.06 -5.65 5.22
CA PRO A 100 9.38 -5.30 3.99
C PRO A 100 7.87 -5.60 4.00
N ILE A 101 7.45 -6.54 4.83
CA ILE A 101 6.05 -6.92 5.03
C ILE A 101 5.74 -6.89 6.52
N ILE A 102 4.80 -6.07 6.91
CA ILE A 102 4.30 -6.00 8.27
C ILE A 102 2.82 -6.39 8.25
N VAL A 103 2.46 -7.46 8.96
CA VAL A 103 1.07 -7.88 9.16
C VAL A 103 0.87 -8.30 10.62
N GLY A 104 -0.03 -7.64 11.32
CA GLY A 104 -0.33 -7.90 12.72
C GLY A 104 -0.46 -6.63 13.54
N ASN A 105 0.29 -6.52 14.62
CA ASN A 105 0.33 -5.31 15.42
C ASN A 105 1.14 -4.20 14.74
N GLU A 106 0.87 -2.96 15.11
CA GLU A 106 1.70 -1.83 14.70
C GLU A 106 3.17 -2.05 15.09
N ALA A 107 4.06 -1.89 14.12
CA ALA A 107 5.50 -1.88 14.34
C ALA A 107 5.97 -0.49 14.84
N PRO A 108 7.20 -0.36 15.36
CA PRO A 108 7.73 0.92 15.82
C PRO A 108 7.62 2.05 14.80
N ILE A 109 7.76 1.75 13.50
CA ILE A 109 7.63 2.73 12.43
C ILE A 109 6.24 3.39 12.39
N HIS A 110 5.17 2.62 12.56
CA HIS A 110 3.80 3.14 12.54
C HIS A 110 3.53 4.12 13.68
N LYS A 111 4.19 3.91 14.84
CA LYS A 111 4.06 4.80 16.00
C LYS A 111 4.64 6.20 15.76
N ILE A 112 5.60 6.32 14.86
CA ILE A 112 6.18 7.62 14.46
C ILE A 112 5.14 8.42 13.67
N PHE A 113 4.39 7.76 12.78
CA PHE A 113 3.39 8.38 11.91
C PHE A 113 1.97 8.33 12.47
N SER A 114 1.75 7.69 13.60
CA SER A 114 0.41 7.57 14.21
C SER A 114 -0.07 8.81 14.94
N TYR A 115 0.74 9.83 14.99
CA TYR A 115 0.48 11.04 15.79
C TYR A 115 -0.77 11.80 15.34
N GLU A 116 -0.98 11.90 14.04
CA GLU A 116 -2.20 12.45 13.43
C GLU A 116 -2.70 11.41 12.41
N ARG A 117 -3.52 10.49 12.89
CA ARG A 117 -4.06 9.42 12.05
C ARG A 117 -5.40 9.85 11.45
N ILE A 118 -5.49 9.78 10.14
CA ILE A 118 -6.72 9.93 9.38
C ILE A 118 -7.05 8.56 8.81
N ILE A 119 -8.24 8.04 9.13
CA ILE A 119 -8.74 6.78 8.59
C ILE A 119 -9.56 7.09 7.35
N GLU A 120 -9.15 6.54 6.22
CA GLU A 120 -9.80 6.72 4.94
C GLU A 120 -10.22 5.36 4.36
N LYS A 121 -11.33 5.34 3.63
CA LYS A 121 -11.70 4.16 2.87
C LYS A 121 -10.86 4.08 1.61
N PRO A 122 -10.27 2.92 1.31
CA PRO A 122 -9.58 2.76 0.04
C PRO A 122 -10.55 2.88 -1.13
N ILE A 123 -10.07 3.43 -2.23
CA ILE A 123 -10.81 3.46 -3.48
C ILE A 123 -10.72 2.07 -4.09
N CYS A 124 -11.82 1.34 -4.10
CA CYS A 124 -11.89 0.05 -4.77
C CYS A 124 -12.01 0.25 -6.28
N LEU A 125 -10.91 0.17 -6.98
CA LEU A 125 -10.83 0.48 -8.41
C LEU A 125 -11.50 -0.55 -9.32
N MET A 126 -11.68 -1.77 -8.83
CA MET A 126 -12.01 -2.89 -9.71
C MET A 126 -13.41 -3.43 -9.55
N HIS A 127 -14.05 -3.20 -8.45
CA HIS A 127 -15.35 -3.79 -8.25
C HIS A 127 -16.44 -2.85 -7.93
N PRO A 128 -17.48 -3.08 -8.50
CA PRO A 128 -18.08 -3.00 -9.86
C PRO A 128 -17.87 -1.65 -10.52
N ILE A 129 -16.85 -1.13 -10.43
CA ILE A 129 -16.52 0.23 -9.96
C ILE A 129 -15.70 1.03 -10.92
N TYR A 130 -15.35 0.47 -12.02
CA TYR A 130 -14.97 1.32 -13.14
C TYR A 130 -16.03 2.37 -13.48
N GLN A 131 -17.25 2.18 -12.98
CA GLN A 131 -18.36 3.12 -13.15
C GLN A 131 -18.16 4.41 -12.34
N ASP A 132 -17.47 4.33 -11.21
CA ASP A 132 -17.30 5.44 -10.28
C ASP A 132 -15.90 6.08 -10.35
N VAL A 133 -15.04 5.60 -11.24
CA VAL A 133 -13.71 6.17 -11.42
C VAL A 133 -13.83 7.54 -12.07
N ASP A 134 -13.28 8.55 -11.44
CA ASP A 134 -13.12 9.88 -12.04
C ASP A 134 -11.98 9.85 -13.07
N TRP A 135 -12.32 9.59 -14.31
CA TRP A 135 -11.37 9.55 -15.44
C TRP A 135 -10.70 10.90 -15.73
N THR A 136 -11.15 11.98 -15.09
CA THR A 136 -10.47 13.27 -15.13
C THR A 136 -9.40 13.39 -14.05
N ASN A 137 -9.44 12.51 -13.04
CA ASN A 137 -8.46 12.45 -11.97
C ASN A 137 -7.25 11.62 -12.39
N VAL A 138 -6.11 12.28 -12.57
CA VAL A 138 -4.86 11.63 -13.02
C VAL A 138 -4.40 10.52 -12.09
N ARG A 139 -4.59 10.69 -10.77
CA ARG A 139 -4.20 9.68 -9.78
C ARG A 139 -5.04 8.41 -9.91
N GLU A 140 -6.36 8.55 -10.03
CA GLU A 140 -7.25 7.39 -10.20
C GLU A 140 -6.98 6.66 -11.50
N CYS A 141 -6.74 7.37 -12.60
CA CYS A 141 -6.35 6.78 -13.88
C CYS A 141 -5.04 5.99 -13.78
N LYS A 142 -4.04 6.52 -13.08
CA LYS A 142 -2.75 5.82 -12.85
C LYS A 142 -2.92 4.58 -11.99
N LEU A 143 -3.76 4.60 -10.98
CA LEU A 143 -4.07 3.43 -10.16
C LEU A 143 -4.75 2.33 -10.98
N CYS A 144 -5.75 2.70 -11.79
CA CYS A 144 -6.42 1.76 -12.69
C CYS A 144 -5.43 1.15 -13.69
N GLU A 145 -4.59 1.96 -14.32
CA GLU A 145 -3.57 1.49 -15.25
C GLU A 145 -2.61 0.52 -14.58
N ALA A 146 -2.09 0.87 -13.42
CA ALA A 146 -1.19 0.02 -12.65
C ALA A 146 -1.84 -1.32 -12.31
N TYR A 147 -3.06 -1.32 -11.79
CA TYR A 147 -3.75 -2.55 -11.42
C TYR A 147 -4.04 -3.44 -12.61
N HIS A 148 -4.43 -2.87 -13.75
CA HIS A 148 -4.61 -3.63 -15.01
C HIS A 148 -3.33 -4.33 -15.46
N ILE A 149 -2.20 -3.65 -15.39
CA ILE A 149 -0.92 -4.24 -15.74
C ILE A 149 -0.62 -5.44 -14.84
N LEU A 150 -0.88 -5.31 -13.52
CA LEU A 150 -0.68 -6.40 -12.58
C LEU A 150 -1.62 -7.58 -12.84
N LEU A 151 -2.91 -7.33 -13.10
CA LEU A 151 -3.89 -8.35 -13.43
C LEU A 151 -3.53 -9.13 -14.70
N ASP A 152 -3.17 -8.42 -15.74
CA ASP A 152 -2.95 -9.02 -17.06
C ASP A 152 -1.71 -9.92 -17.12
N LYS A 153 -0.72 -9.63 -16.29
CA LYS A 153 0.61 -10.26 -16.43
C LYS A 153 1.08 -11.06 -15.23
N TYR A 154 0.57 -10.80 -14.03
CA TYR A 154 1.15 -11.33 -12.78
C TYR A 154 0.13 -11.94 -11.82
N LEU A 155 -1.12 -11.52 -11.82
CA LEU A 155 -2.20 -12.01 -10.97
C LEU A 155 -3.12 -12.98 -11.71
#